data_5f4a969a7e38138e3dc9477b36e7dcc2
#
_entry.id   5f4a969a7e38138e3dc9477b36e7dcc2
#
_cell.length_a   1.000
_cell.length_b   1.000
_cell.length_c   1.000
_cell.angle_alpha   90.00
_cell.angle_beta   90.00
_cell.angle_gamma   90.00
#
_symmetry.space_group_name_H-M   'P 1'
#
loop_
_entity.id
_entity.type
_entity.pdbx_description
1 polymer ?
#
loop_
_entity_poly.entity_id
_entity_poly.type
_entity_poly.pdbx_seq_one_letter_code
_entity_poly.pdbx_strand_id
1 'polypeptide(L)'
;MTVDPPRGLADLTPTIQSYLMAAHALGSGGDPVTSGALADRLGASPSSVTEGVRKLVAMGLADHRPYAPVELTRAGRSFAVAMVRRHRIIETFLARCLDYPWDEVHAEA
;
A
#
# COMPACT_ATOMS: atom_id res chain seq x y z
N MET A 1 -19.69 -10.58 -6.03
CA MET A 1 -19.57 -9.47 -7.01
C MET A 1 -18.11 -9.25 -7.33
N THR A 2 -17.77 -9.25 -8.59
CA THR A 2 -16.39 -9.03 -9.03
C THR A 2 -16.18 -7.55 -9.29
N VAL A 3 -15.04 -7.05 -8.82
CA VAL A 3 -14.63 -5.66 -9.05
C VAL A 3 -13.68 -5.67 -10.24
N ASP A 4 -13.84 -4.72 -11.16
CA ASP A 4 -12.93 -4.61 -12.29
C ASP A 4 -11.50 -4.31 -11.81
N PRO A 5 -10.49 -4.92 -12.47
CA PRO A 5 -9.11 -4.62 -12.11
C PRO A 5 -8.80 -3.14 -12.35
N PRO A 6 -7.98 -2.51 -11.49
CA PRO A 6 -7.60 -1.13 -11.72
C PRO A 6 -6.71 -1.00 -12.95
N ARG A 7 -6.90 0.06 -13.72
CA ARG A 7 -6.11 0.33 -14.92
C ARG A 7 -4.89 1.20 -14.63
N GLY A 8 -4.94 1.99 -13.56
CA GLY A 8 -3.85 2.84 -13.16
C GLY A 8 -4.02 3.31 -11.73
N LEU A 9 -3.04 4.07 -11.22
CA LEU A 9 -3.05 4.55 -9.85
C LEU A 9 -4.27 5.42 -9.52
N ALA A 10 -4.80 6.13 -10.51
CA ALA A 10 -5.98 6.97 -10.33
C ALA A 10 -7.24 6.17 -9.98
N ASP A 11 -7.27 4.88 -10.31
CA ASP A 11 -8.40 4.01 -9.99
C ASP A 11 -8.35 3.48 -8.55
N LEU A 12 -7.27 3.75 -7.82
CA LEU A 12 -7.08 3.31 -6.44
C LEU A 12 -7.46 4.42 -5.47
N THR A 13 -8.33 4.11 -4.52
CA THR A 13 -8.64 5.06 -3.45
C THR A 13 -7.42 5.26 -2.56
N PRO A 14 -7.31 6.39 -1.83
CA PRO A 14 -6.22 6.59 -0.87
C PRO A 14 -6.09 5.45 0.15
N THR A 15 -7.21 4.92 0.62
CA THR A 15 -7.22 3.79 1.55
C THR A 15 -6.58 2.55 0.94
N ILE A 16 -6.97 2.20 -0.28
CA ILE A 16 -6.40 1.05 -0.99
C ILE A 16 -4.90 1.26 -1.24
N GLN A 17 -4.50 2.45 -1.62
CA GLN A 17 -3.09 2.79 -1.79
C GLN A 17 -2.30 2.57 -0.50
N SER A 18 -2.84 3.00 0.64
CA SER A 18 -2.19 2.83 1.94
C SER A 18 -2.01 1.35 2.28
N TYR A 19 -3.02 0.52 2.05
CA TYR A 19 -2.92 -0.92 2.30
C TYR A 19 -1.90 -1.59 1.39
N LEU A 20 -1.87 -1.22 0.11
CA LEU A 20 -0.89 -1.75 -0.84
C LEU A 20 0.54 -1.40 -0.42
N MET A 21 0.78 -0.16 -0.07
CA MET A 21 2.11 0.29 0.34
C MET A 21 2.56 -0.38 1.64
N ALA A 22 1.65 -0.52 2.60
CA ALA A 22 1.95 -1.19 3.86
C ALA A 22 2.31 -2.67 3.64
N ALA A 23 1.52 -3.37 2.84
CA ALA A 23 1.77 -4.76 2.51
C ALA A 23 3.10 -4.95 1.77
N HIS A 24 3.38 -4.06 0.82
CA HIS A 24 4.64 -4.09 0.08
C HIS A 24 5.85 -3.84 0.98
N ALA A 25 5.76 -2.85 1.86
CA ALA A 25 6.85 -2.51 2.77
C ALA A 25 7.14 -3.65 3.76
N LEU A 26 6.10 -4.26 4.33
CA LEU A 26 6.26 -5.39 5.24
C LEU A 26 6.86 -6.61 4.52
N GLY A 27 6.35 -6.94 3.35
CA GLY A 27 6.83 -8.06 2.55
C GLY A 27 8.26 -7.88 2.07
N SER A 28 8.64 -6.65 1.73
CA SER A 28 10.00 -6.33 1.29
C SER A 28 11.01 -6.45 2.43
N GLY A 29 10.56 -6.27 3.67
CA GLY A 29 11.40 -6.48 4.85
C GLY A 29 11.61 -7.95 5.21
N GLY A 30 10.99 -8.88 4.49
CA GLY A 30 11.09 -10.31 4.74
C GLY A 30 10.16 -10.83 5.81
N ASP A 31 9.35 -9.98 6.42
CA ASP A 31 8.41 -10.38 7.45
C ASP A 31 7.09 -10.85 6.83
N PRO A 32 6.40 -11.83 7.46
CA PRO A 32 5.07 -12.19 7.00
C PRO A 32 4.10 -11.02 7.10
N VAL A 33 3.29 -10.83 6.06
CA VAL A 33 2.29 -9.75 6.04
C VAL A 33 1.01 -10.25 6.70
N THR A 34 0.98 -10.17 8.03
CA THR A 34 -0.18 -10.58 8.80
C THR A 34 -1.18 -9.44 8.95
N SER A 35 -2.42 -9.77 9.28
CA SER A 35 -3.43 -8.75 9.57
C SER A 35 -3.02 -7.89 10.75
N GLY A 36 -2.41 -8.50 11.78
CA GLY A 36 -1.89 -7.75 12.94
C GLY A 36 -0.78 -6.78 12.56
N ALA A 37 0.16 -7.20 11.72
CA ALA A 37 1.25 -6.34 11.26
C ALA A 37 0.72 -5.17 10.44
N LEU A 38 -0.27 -5.40 9.58
CA LEU A 38 -0.93 -4.35 8.83
C LEU A 38 -1.66 -3.36 9.74
N ALA A 39 -2.38 -3.87 10.73
CA ALA A 39 -3.09 -3.04 11.70
C ALA A 39 -2.11 -2.12 12.45
N ASP A 40 -1.00 -2.68 12.93
CA ASP A 40 0.01 -1.93 13.66
C ASP A 40 0.64 -0.85 12.78
N ARG A 41 1.00 -1.20 11.56
CA ARG A 41 1.66 -0.26 10.64
C ARG A 41 0.73 0.88 10.22
N LEU A 42 -0.55 0.58 10.02
CA LEU A 42 -1.52 1.56 9.55
C LEU A 42 -2.26 2.28 10.68
N GLY A 43 -2.11 1.84 11.91
CA GLY A 43 -2.89 2.37 13.02
C GLY A 43 -4.38 2.09 12.82
N ALA A 44 -4.73 0.97 12.21
CA ALA A 44 -6.10 0.62 11.87
C ALA A 44 -6.66 -0.45 12.79
N SER A 45 -7.98 -0.51 12.89
CA SER A 45 -8.65 -1.57 13.65
C SER A 45 -8.59 -2.91 12.89
N PRO A 46 -8.73 -4.05 13.59
CA PRO A 46 -8.79 -5.36 12.91
C PRO A 46 -9.89 -5.46 11.87
N SER A 47 -11.04 -4.87 12.12
CA SER A 47 -12.16 -4.90 11.16
C SER A 47 -11.84 -4.06 9.92
N SER A 48 -11.18 -2.93 10.09
CA SER A 48 -10.73 -2.11 8.94
C SER A 48 -9.71 -2.85 8.09
N VAL A 49 -8.77 -3.56 8.72
CA VAL A 49 -7.77 -4.36 8.00
C VAL A 49 -8.44 -5.49 7.22
N THR A 50 -9.37 -6.20 7.84
CA THR A 50 -10.12 -7.27 7.16
C THR A 50 -10.80 -6.73 5.91
N GLU A 51 -11.46 -5.59 6.03
CA GLU A 51 -12.14 -4.96 4.90
C GLU A 51 -11.16 -4.50 3.82
N GLY A 52 -10.05 -3.88 4.22
CA GLY A 52 -9.01 -3.43 3.28
C GLY A 52 -8.39 -4.59 2.51
N VAL A 53 -8.06 -5.67 3.19
CA VAL A 53 -7.51 -6.87 2.54
C VAL A 53 -8.53 -7.49 1.59
N ARG A 54 -9.79 -7.55 2.00
CA ARG A 54 -10.86 -8.05 1.15
C ARG A 54 -10.97 -7.27 -0.15
N LYS A 55 -10.87 -5.95 -0.08
CA LYS A 55 -10.89 -5.08 -1.26
C LYS A 55 -9.69 -5.34 -2.17
N LEU A 56 -8.49 -5.49 -1.61
CA LEU A 56 -7.31 -5.83 -2.39
C LEU A 56 -7.49 -7.14 -3.15
N VAL A 57 -8.03 -8.15 -2.49
CA VAL A 57 -8.28 -9.46 -3.11
C VAL A 57 -9.32 -9.33 -4.22
N ALA A 58 -10.41 -8.60 -3.96
CA ALA A 58 -11.47 -8.39 -4.95
C ALA A 58 -10.97 -7.67 -6.20
N MET A 59 -9.97 -6.80 -6.05
CA MET A 59 -9.37 -6.06 -7.17
C MET A 59 -8.24 -6.84 -7.86
N GLY A 60 -7.93 -8.04 -7.41
CA GLY A 60 -6.85 -8.85 -7.98
C GLY A 60 -5.44 -8.38 -7.60
N LEU A 61 -5.32 -7.59 -6.53
CA LEU A 61 -4.05 -7.02 -6.08
C LEU A 61 -3.36 -7.85 -5.00
N ALA A 62 -4.11 -8.73 -4.35
CA ALA A 62 -3.59 -9.60 -3.29
C ALA A 62 -4.28 -10.95 -3.29
N ASP A 63 -3.61 -11.94 -2.72
CA ASP A 63 -4.18 -13.23 -2.39
C ASP A 63 -4.13 -13.40 -0.87
N HIS A 64 -5.21 -13.95 -0.31
CA HIS A 64 -5.28 -14.18 1.11
C HIS A 64 -6.06 -15.47 1.40
N ARG A 65 -5.38 -16.47 1.95
CA ARG A 65 -5.98 -17.72 2.40
C ARG A 65 -6.20 -17.66 3.92
N PRO A 66 -7.18 -18.40 4.45
CA PRO A 66 -7.37 -18.44 5.91
C PRO A 66 -6.09 -18.85 6.65
N TYR A 67 -5.75 -18.12 7.70
CA TYR A 67 -4.58 -18.38 8.56
C TYR A 67 -3.23 -18.25 7.86
N ALA A 68 -3.19 -17.67 6.66
CA ALA A 68 -1.96 -17.46 5.92
C ALA A 68 -1.65 -15.95 5.82
N PRO A 69 -0.38 -15.58 5.61
CA PRO A 69 -0.04 -14.19 5.33
C PRO A 69 -0.72 -13.68 4.06
N VAL A 70 -0.92 -12.38 3.98
CA VAL A 70 -1.39 -11.72 2.77
C VAL A 70 -0.24 -11.65 1.78
N GLU A 71 -0.48 -12.04 0.55
CA GLU A 71 0.51 -11.96 -0.52
C GLU A 71 0.02 -11.04 -1.62
N LEU A 72 0.87 -10.11 -2.06
CA LEU A 72 0.54 -9.29 -3.21
C LEU A 72 0.66 -10.11 -4.49
N THR A 73 -0.28 -9.92 -5.39
CA THR A 73 -0.18 -10.46 -6.74
C THR A 73 0.88 -9.68 -7.52
N ARG A 74 1.21 -10.16 -8.72
CA ARG A 74 2.10 -9.42 -9.62
C ARG A 74 1.57 -8.01 -9.88
N ALA A 75 0.26 -7.88 -10.13
CA ALA A 75 -0.38 -6.58 -10.32
C ALA A 75 -0.25 -5.71 -9.07
N GLY A 76 -0.50 -6.28 -7.89
CA GLY A 76 -0.38 -5.55 -6.63
C GLY A 76 1.03 -5.03 -6.41
N ARG A 77 2.04 -5.86 -6.66
CA ARG A 77 3.44 -5.45 -6.55
C ARG A 77 3.80 -4.33 -7.54
N SER A 78 3.32 -4.43 -8.77
CA SER A 78 3.58 -3.40 -9.78
C SER A 78 3.01 -2.05 -9.38
N PHE A 79 1.78 -2.02 -8.87
CA PHE A 79 1.18 -0.78 -8.38
C PHE A 79 1.92 -0.24 -7.16
N ALA A 80 2.30 -1.11 -6.23
CA ALA A 80 3.04 -0.68 -5.03
C ALA A 80 4.38 -0.05 -5.39
N VAL A 81 5.13 -0.66 -6.32
CA VAL A 81 6.41 -0.11 -6.78
C VAL A 81 6.21 1.24 -7.45
N ALA A 82 5.18 1.38 -8.28
CA ALA A 82 4.87 2.65 -8.94
C ALA A 82 4.55 3.75 -7.93
N MET A 83 3.80 3.43 -6.88
CA MET A 83 3.48 4.38 -5.81
C MET A 83 4.72 4.80 -5.02
N VAL A 84 5.62 3.86 -4.70
CA VAL A 84 6.86 4.17 -4.00
C VAL A 84 7.73 5.11 -4.84
N ARG A 85 7.84 4.85 -6.13
CA ARG A 85 8.60 5.73 -7.05
C ARG A 85 8.01 7.13 -7.11
N ARG A 86 6.70 7.23 -7.24
CA ARG A 86 6.00 8.51 -7.27
C ARG A 86 6.23 9.29 -5.98
N HIS A 87 6.13 8.62 -4.85
CA HIS A 87 6.36 9.25 -3.56
C HIS A 87 7.79 9.78 -3.42
N ARG A 88 8.79 8.98 -3.83
CA ARG A 88 10.20 9.39 -3.80
C ARG A 88 10.49 10.57 -4.73
N ILE A 89 9.90 10.60 -5.90
CA ILE A 89 10.06 11.71 -6.85
C ILE A 89 9.51 12.99 -6.24
N ILE A 90 8.35 12.95 -5.63
CA ILE A 90 7.74 14.10 -4.98
C ILE A 90 8.60 14.59 -3.82
N GLU A 91 9.06 13.69 -2.96
CA GLU A 91 9.94 14.04 -1.84
C GLU A 91 11.24 14.69 -2.32
N THR A 92 11.86 14.12 -3.33
CA THR A 92 13.10 14.66 -3.90
C THR A 92 12.87 16.05 -4.49
N PHE A 93 11.78 16.23 -5.22
CA PHE A 93 11.41 17.52 -5.78
C PHE A 93 11.24 18.58 -4.69
N LEU A 94 10.47 18.27 -3.65
CA LEU A 94 10.23 19.20 -2.54
C LEU A 94 11.53 19.53 -1.82
N ALA A 95 12.36 18.53 -1.53
CA ALA A 95 13.61 18.73 -0.83
C ALA A 95 14.61 19.60 -1.63
N ARG A 96 14.72 19.37 -2.93
CA ARG A 96 15.69 20.08 -3.79
C ARG A 96 15.22 21.45 -4.24
N CYS A 97 13.96 21.56 -4.63
CA CYS A 97 13.44 22.76 -5.27
C CYS A 97 12.85 23.75 -4.28
N LEU A 98 12.33 23.26 -3.16
CA LEU A 98 11.66 24.08 -2.16
C LEU A 98 12.44 24.18 -0.84
N ASP A 99 13.61 23.54 -0.78
CA ASP A 99 14.47 23.52 0.42
C ASP A 99 13.72 23.05 1.67
N TYR A 100 12.89 22.01 1.51
CA TYR A 100 12.12 21.43 2.60
C TYR A 100 12.95 20.45 3.42
N PRO A 101 12.87 20.46 4.76
CA PRO A 101 13.40 19.36 5.58
C PRO A 101 12.67 18.07 5.27
N TRP A 102 13.38 16.93 5.40
CA TRP A 102 12.80 15.62 5.08
C TRP A 102 11.52 15.30 5.86
N ASP A 103 11.44 15.72 7.13
CA ASP A 103 10.26 15.48 7.96
C ASP A 103 9.02 16.19 7.40
N GLU A 104 9.18 17.40 6.90
CA GLU A 104 8.09 18.15 6.29
C GLU A 104 7.75 17.63 4.90
N VAL A 105 8.72 17.11 4.17
CA VAL A 105 8.50 16.49 2.86
C VAL A 105 7.56 15.29 2.98
N HIS A 106 7.73 14.46 4.00
CA HIS A 106 6.83 13.34 4.23
C HIS A 106 5.39 13.78 4.50
N ALA A 107 5.19 14.88 5.18
CA ALA A 107 3.87 15.41 5.43
C ALA A 107 3.21 15.97 4.16
N GLU A 108 4.00 16.52 3.25
CA GLU A 108 3.50 17.11 1.99
C GLU A 108 3.36 16.07 0.86
N ALA A 109 4.15 15.04 0.91
CA ALA A 109 4.11 14.00 -0.11
C ALA A 109 3.00 12.98 0.13
#